data_c11a7dd810ccf441a9934c42a1e1f425
#
_entry.id   c11a7dd810ccf441a9934c42a1e1f425
#
_cell.length_a   1.000
_cell.length_b   1.000
_cell.length_c   1.000
_cell.angle_alpha   90.00
_cell.angle_beta   90.00
_cell.angle_gamma   90.00
#
_symmetry.space_group_name_H-M   'P 1'
#
loop_
_entity.id
_entity.type
_entity.pdbx_description
1 polymer ?
#
loop_
_entity_poly.entity_id
_entity_poly.type
_entity_poly.pdbx_seq_one_letter_code
_entity_poly.pdbx_strand_id
1 'polypeptide(L)'
;MKRYIIALISLVLVSFDSGKTFAQQELLNTAAAAYDSAQYQRTIDAYEQIATQFGVNPELFYNLGNAYYKQKNYPKAILNYERCLLYDPSNVDAKENVELARLQCVDKIEAIEPMFFVTWSNGIRDSFACDTWGMLAIVFFLLFIVGCGTYFFTHRTARRKLGFYSALLSIVLCLICIHYAGAQRDHILQRDYAIVMTPSVIVRSSPAESGTQLFTIHEGLKVRVRSTLSGWSEIELTDGQVGWMPSEGLEVI
;
A
#
# COMPACT_ATOMS: atom_id res chain seq x y z
N MET A 1 29.06 -29.18 -23.07
CA MET A 1 27.67 -28.99 -23.49
C MET A 1 26.79 -28.37 -22.37
N LYS A 2 26.64 -28.95 -21.18
CA LYS A 2 25.78 -28.37 -20.11
C LYS A 2 26.09 -26.90 -19.73
N ARG A 3 27.37 -26.50 -19.65
CA ARG A 3 27.78 -25.11 -19.35
C ARG A 3 27.37 -24.09 -20.41
N TYR A 4 27.38 -24.45 -21.68
CA TYR A 4 26.96 -23.57 -22.80
C TYR A 4 25.43 -23.45 -22.87
N ILE A 5 24.69 -24.50 -22.51
CA ILE A 5 23.22 -24.47 -22.44
C ILE A 5 22.75 -23.52 -21.29
N ILE A 6 23.41 -23.59 -20.12
CA ILE A 6 23.12 -22.69 -19.00
C ILE A 6 23.43 -21.23 -19.39
N ALA A 7 24.58 -20.98 -20.03
CA ALA A 7 24.95 -19.64 -20.49
C ALA A 7 23.98 -19.12 -21.58
N LEU A 8 23.49 -19.98 -22.47
CA LEU A 8 22.51 -19.62 -23.49
C LEU A 8 21.14 -19.31 -22.88
N ILE A 9 20.69 -20.11 -21.90
CA ILE A 9 19.44 -19.90 -21.19
C ILE A 9 19.51 -18.60 -20.36
N SER A 10 20.63 -18.32 -19.69
CA SER A 10 20.81 -17.05 -18.96
C SER A 10 20.84 -15.84 -19.91
N LEU A 11 21.44 -15.96 -21.10
CA LEU A 11 21.47 -14.89 -22.09
C LEU A 11 20.08 -14.61 -22.66
N VAL A 12 19.27 -15.65 -22.91
CA VAL A 12 17.88 -15.51 -23.39
C VAL A 12 16.99 -14.90 -22.32
N LEU A 13 17.15 -15.28 -21.05
CA LEU A 13 16.39 -14.67 -19.93
C LEU A 13 16.71 -13.19 -19.75
N VAL A 14 17.98 -12.79 -19.86
CA VAL A 14 18.40 -11.38 -19.76
C VAL A 14 17.86 -10.55 -20.94
N SER A 15 17.79 -11.10 -22.15
CA SER A 15 17.25 -10.38 -23.32
C SER A 15 15.73 -10.20 -23.28
N PHE A 16 14.98 -11.10 -22.62
CA PHE A 16 13.52 -10.96 -22.47
C PHE A 16 13.14 -9.85 -21.46
N ASP A 17 13.95 -9.66 -20.42
CA ASP A 17 13.72 -8.58 -19.43
C ASP A 17 14.05 -7.18 -20.00
N SER A 18 15.09 -7.09 -20.85
CA SER A 18 15.54 -5.81 -21.42
C SER A 18 14.47 -5.14 -22.31
N GLY A 19 13.69 -5.90 -23.05
CA GLY A 19 12.64 -5.36 -23.92
C GLY A 19 11.46 -4.78 -23.16
N LYS A 20 11.03 -5.43 -22.08
CA LYS A 20 9.97 -4.94 -21.21
C LYS A 20 10.38 -3.66 -20.49
N THR A 21 11.62 -3.61 -20.00
CA THR A 21 12.17 -2.44 -19.29
C THR A 21 12.23 -1.22 -20.22
N PHE A 22 12.61 -1.41 -21.49
CA PHE A 22 12.66 -0.32 -22.46
C PHE A 22 11.26 0.23 -22.81
N ALA A 23 10.30 -0.65 -23.09
CA ALA A 23 8.92 -0.25 -23.37
C ALA A 23 8.25 0.45 -22.17
N GLN A 24 8.50 -0.04 -20.96
CA GLN A 24 8.04 0.62 -19.74
C GLN A 24 8.64 2.02 -19.59
N GLN A 25 9.94 2.18 -19.84
CA GLN A 25 10.62 3.48 -19.75
C GLN A 25 10.10 4.47 -20.79
N GLU A 26 9.78 4.03 -22.00
CA GLU A 26 9.20 4.89 -23.04
C GLU A 26 7.81 5.40 -22.63
N LEU A 27 6.97 4.54 -22.06
CA LEU A 27 5.66 4.92 -21.52
C LEU A 27 5.79 5.89 -20.32
N LEU A 28 6.74 5.66 -19.42
CA LEU A 28 7.03 6.58 -18.31
C LEU A 28 7.45 7.96 -18.80
N ASN A 29 8.34 8.02 -19.80
CA ASN A 29 8.76 9.29 -20.40
C ASN A 29 7.59 10.00 -21.10
N THR A 30 6.72 9.25 -21.77
CA THR A 30 5.50 9.78 -22.40
C THR A 30 4.54 10.35 -21.35
N ALA A 31 4.32 9.64 -20.25
CA ALA A 31 3.49 10.09 -19.15
C ALA A 31 4.04 11.37 -18.51
N ALA A 32 5.35 11.43 -18.25
CA ALA A 32 6.01 12.60 -17.68
C ALA A 32 5.89 13.81 -18.61
N ALA A 33 6.19 13.67 -19.91
CA ALA A 33 6.06 14.74 -20.88
C ALA A 33 4.62 15.26 -21.03
N ALA A 34 3.63 14.34 -20.97
CA ALA A 34 2.23 14.71 -20.98
C ALA A 34 1.81 15.46 -19.71
N TYR A 35 2.33 15.06 -18.54
CA TYR A 35 2.08 15.74 -17.27
C TYR A 35 2.62 17.17 -17.28
N ASP A 36 3.87 17.34 -17.70
CA ASP A 36 4.53 18.67 -17.82
C ASP A 36 3.81 19.60 -18.80
N SER A 37 3.18 19.02 -19.83
CA SER A 37 2.36 19.75 -20.81
C SER A 37 0.91 19.95 -20.37
N ALA A 38 0.55 19.64 -19.11
CA ALA A 38 -0.79 19.69 -18.55
C ALA A 38 -1.84 18.82 -19.30
N GLN A 39 -1.40 17.83 -20.06
CA GLN A 39 -2.26 16.85 -20.76
C GLN A 39 -2.60 15.68 -19.81
N TYR A 40 -3.27 15.98 -18.69
CA TYR A 40 -3.47 15.03 -17.59
C TYR A 40 -4.22 13.77 -18.00
N GLN A 41 -5.20 13.84 -18.93
CA GLN A 41 -5.87 12.64 -19.42
C GLN A 41 -4.88 11.69 -20.11
N ARG A 42 -4.02 12.21 -20.97
CA ARG A 42 -2.98 11.41 -21.64
C ARG A 42 -1.97 10.83 -20.65
N THR A 43 -1.67 11.57 -19.59
CA THR A 43 -0.84 11.08 -18.48
C THR A 43 -1.48 9.87 -17.79
N ILE A 44 -2.78 9.97 -17.48
CA ILE A 44 -3.55 8.89 -16.85
C ILE A 44 -3.58 7.68 -17.75
N ASP A 45 -3.94 7.84 -19.03
CA ASP A 45 -4.01 6.72 -20.00
C ASP A 45 -2.65 5.98 -20.11
N ALA A 46 -1.54 6.72 -20.10
CA ALA A 46 -0.20 6.12 -20.13
C ALA A 46 0.14 5.36 -18.85
N TYR A 47 -0.18 5.90 -17.67
CA TYR A 47 0.05 5.20 -16.40
C TYR A 47 -0.87 3.98 -16.23
N GLU A 48 -2.13 4.05 -16.65
CA GLU A 48 -3.05 2.90 -16.66
C GLU A 48 -2.57 1.80 -17.61
N GLN A 49 -1.99 2.18 -18.74
CA GLN A 49 -1.35 1.23 -19.65
C GLN A 49 -0.14 0.56 -19.00
N ILE A 50 0.69 1.32 -18.28
CA ILE A 50 1.82 0.77 -17.51
C ILE A 50 1.31 -0.22 -16.46
N ALA A 51 0.28 0.15 -15.69
CA ALA A 51 -0.33 -0.72 -14.69
C ALA A 51 -0.80 -2.06 -15.27
N THR A 52 -1.41 -2.01 -16.46
CA THR A 52 -1.96 -3.20 -17.13
C THR A 52 -0.87 -4.11 -17.69
N GLN A 53 0.20 -3.54 -18.27
CA GLN A 53 1.23 -4.30 -18.99
C GLN A 53 2.39 -4.75 -18.10
N PHE A 54 2.76 -3.95 -17.10
CA PHE A 54 3.98 -4.15 -16.31
C PHE A 54 3.69 -4.35 -14.81
N GLY A 55 2.42 -4.20 -14.41
CA GLY A 55 2.00 -4.27 -13.03
C GLY A 55 2.05 -2.92 -12.31
N VAL A 56 1.72 -2.96 -11.04
CA VAL A 56 1.57 -1.77 -10.19
C VAL A 56 2.68 -1.68 -9.15
N ASN A 57 3.04 -0.46 -8.80
CA ASN A 57 3.94 -0.14 -7.70
C ASN A 57 3.48 1.15 -6.99
N PRO A 58 4.00 1.47 -5.81
CA PRO A 58 3.61 2.68 -5.06
C PRO A 58 3.80 3.97 -5.85
N GLU A 59 4.91 4.10 -6.58
CA GLU A 59 5.23 5.30 -7.36
C GLU A 59 4.22 5.52 -8.50
N LEU A 60 3.78 4.45 -9.17
CA LEU A 60 2.76 4.53 -10.21
C LEU A 60 1.44 5.06 -9.65
N PHE A 61 1.01 4.54 -8.50
CA PHE A 61 -0.20 5.02 -7.83
C PHE A 61 -0.08 6.48 -7.38
N TYR A 62 1.08 6.88 -6.83
CA TYR A 62 1.34 8.26 -6.48
C TYR A 62 1.19 9.20 -7.68
N ASN A 63 1.79 8.84 -8.81
CA ASN A 63 1.76 9.64 -10.04
C ASN A 63 0.35 9.69 -10.67
N LEU A 64 -0.41 8.58 -10.63
CA LEU A 64 -1.82 8.56 -11.00
C LEU A 64 -2.65 9.47 -10.09
N GLY A 65 -2.42 9.42 -8.79
CA GLY A 65 -3.06 10.32 -7.82
C GLY A 65 -2.82 11.78 -8.17
N ASN A 66 -1.58 12.17 -8.48
CA ASN A 66 -1.21 13.52 -8.89
C ASN A 66 -1.95 13.94 -10.18
N ALA A 67 -2.02 13.06 -11.19
CA ALA A 67 -2.68 13.36 -12.46
C ALA A 67 -4.20 13.55 -12.27
N TYR A 68 -4.86 12.68 -11.49
CA TYR A 68 -6.27 12.82 -11.15
C TYR A 68 -6.55 14.07 -10.31
N TYR A 69 -5.67 14.42 -9.36
CA TYR A 69 -5.80 15.65 -8.58
C TYR A 69 -5.76 16.90 -9.48
N LYS A 70 -4.83 16.94 -10.46
CA LYS A 70 -4.76 18.04 -11.44
C LYS A 70 -5.98 18.13 -12.33
N GLN A 71 -6.66 17.01 -12.62
CA GLN A 71 -7.96 16.97 -13.30
C GLN A 71 -9.13 17.36 -12.39
N LYS A 72 -8.90 17.60 -11.09
CA LYS A 72 -9.95 17.84 -10.09
C LYS A 72 -10.86 16.62 -9.86
N ASN A 73 -10.42 15.42 -10.25
CA ASN A 73 -11.08 14.17 -9.91
C ASN A 73 -10.57 13.68 -8.55
N TYR A 74 -11.04 14.31 -7.48
CA TYR A 74 -10.55 14.08 -6.14
C TYR A 74 -10.80 12.66 -5.61
N PRO A 75 -11.97 12.01 -5.89
CA PRO A 75 -12.18 10.62 -5.45
C PRO A 75 -11.14 9.65 -6.01
N LYS A 76 -10.83 9.75 -7.32
CA LYS A 76 -9.77 8.92 -7.94
C LYS A 76 -8.37 9.29 -7.47
N ALA A 77 -8.12 10.57 -7.19
CA ALA A 77 -6.85 10.99 -6.61
C ALA A 77 -6.65 10.36 -5.22
N ILE A 78 -7.66 10.45 -4.35
CA ILE A 78 -7.64 9.84 -3.01
C ILE A 78 -7.41 8.33 -3.10
N LEU A 79 -8.16 7.64 -3.97
CA LEU A 79 -8.00 6.20 -4.18
C LEU A 79 -6.56 5.82 -4.52
N ASN A 80 -5.94 6.53 -5.46
CA ASN A 80 -4.59 6.21 -5.89
C ASN A 80 -3.54 6.58 -4.83
N TYR A 81 -3.68 7.69 -4.10
CA TYR A 81 -2.81 7.98 -2.96
C TYR A 81 -2.95 6.94 -1.85
N GLU A 82 -4.15 6.49 -1.54
CA GLU A 82 -4.39 5.42 -0.56
C GLU A 82 -3.79 4.08 -1.02
N ARG A 83 -3.88 3.75 -2.31
CA ARG A 83 -3.18 2.58 -2.89
C ARG A 83 -1.65 2.72 -2.80
N CYS A 84 -1.11 3.90 -3.03
CA CYS A 84 0.31 4.17 -2.80
C CYS A 84 0.68 3.88 -1.34
N LEU A 85 -0.08 4.43 -0.38
CA LEU A 85 0.16 4.26 1.05
C LEU A 85 -0.07 2.83 1.55
N LEU A 86 -0.91 2.05 0.88
CA LEU A 86 -1.09 0.63 1.20
C LEU A 86 0.20 -0.17 0.98
N TYR A 87 0.95 0.12 -0.08
CA TYR A 87 2.20 -0.56 -0.42
C TYR A 87 3.44 0.13 0.17
N ASP A 88 3.43 1.47 0.24
CA ASP A 88 4.49 2.28 0.85
C ASP A 88 3.90 3.27 1.86
N PRO A 89 3.61 2.82 3.07
CA PRO A 89 3.07 3.69 4.12
C PRO A 89 4.07 4.74 4.63
N SER A 90 5.33 4.69 4.22
CA SER A 90 6.34 5.69 4.58
C SER A 90 6.36 6.90 3.65
N ASN A 91 5.62 6.87 2.55
CA ASN A 91 5.59 7.95 1.55
C ASN A 91 4.92 9.22 2.12
N VAL A 92 5.74 10.21 2.46
CA VAL A 92 5.29 11.47 3.07
C VAL A 92 4.47 12.29 2.10
N ASP A 93 4.90 12.38 0.84
CA ASP A 93 4.23 13.18 -0.19
C ASP A 93 2.82 12.65 -0.47
N ALA A 94 2.65 11.31 -0.51
CA ALA A 94 1.33 10.70 -0.67
C ALA A 94 0.41 10.97 0.53
N LYS A 95 0.96 10.98 1.77
CA LYS A 95 0.20 11.35 2.99
C LYS A 95 -0.29 12.80 2.92
N GLU A 96 0.57 13.72 2.53
CA GLU A 96 0.19 15.13 2.41
C GLU A 96 -0.83 15.34 1.29
N ASN A 97 -0.62 14.72 0.13
CA ASN A 97 -1.49 14.88 -1.03
C ASN A 97 -2.87 14.26 -0.82
N VAL A 98 -2.99 13.14 -0.12
CA VAL A 98 -4.31 12.57 0.20
C VAL A 98 -5.10 13.50 1.11
N GLU A 99 -4.46 14.14 2.10
CA GLU A 99 -5.15 15.12 2.94
C GLU A 99 -5.57 16.36 2.16
N LEU A 100 -4.71 16.87 1.26
CA LEU A 100 -5.07 17.98 0.37
C LEU A 100 -6.26 17.64 -0.53
N ALA A 101 -6.33 16.41 -1.03
CA ALA A 101 -7.46 15.94 -1.83
C ALA A 101 -8.75 15.81 -1.00
N ARG A 102 -8.66 15.29 0.23
CA ARG A 102 -9.80 15.20 1.16
C ARG A 102 -10.38 16.56 1.53
N LEU A 103 -9.57 17.60 1.61
CA LEU A 103 -10.06 18.98 1.85
C LEU A 103 -11.01 19.47 0.76
N GLN A 104 -10.95 18.91 -0.45
CA GLN A 104 -11.81 19.25 -1.58
C GLN A 104 -13.14 18.47 -1.57
N CYS A 105 -13.26 17.43 -0.74
CA CYS A 105 -14.48 16.62 -0.64
C CYS A 105 -15.49 17.27 0.32
N VAL A 106 -16.76 16.89 0.12
CA VAL A 106 -17.90 17.44 0.90
C VAL A 106 -17.87 16.93 2.34
N ASP A 107 -17.68 15.62 2.50
CA ASP A 107 -17.73 14.96 3.81
C ASP A 107 -16.44 15.18 4.59
N LYS A 108 -16.60 15.68 5.81
CA LYS A 108 -15.51 15.85 6.77
C LYS A 108 -15.89 15.11 8.05
N ILE A 109 -15.55 13.81 8.07
CA ILE A 109 -15.86 12.95 9.21
C ILE A 109 -14.62 12.87 10.09
N GLU A 110 -14.76 13.26 11.35
CA GLU A 110 -13.71 13.12 12.34
C GLU A 110 -13.59 11.65 12.74
N ALA A 111 -12.38 11.10 12.60
CA ALA A 111 -12.12 9.73 12.98
C ALA A 111 -12.09 9.59 14.50
N ILE A 112 -12.63 8.49 15.02
CA ILE A 112 -12.43 8.12 16.42
C ILE A 112 -10.96 7.80 16.62
N GLU A 113 -10.28 8.56 17.48
CA GLU A 113 -8.87 8.33 17.77
C GLU A 113 -8.68 6.98 18.47
N PRO A 114 -7.85 6.07 17.93
CA PRO A 114 -7.54 4.83 18.60
C PRO A 114 -6.70 5.08 19.85
N MET A 115 -6.67 4.10 20.77
CA MET A 115 -5.86 4.18 21.98
C MET A 115 -4.38 4.41 21.63
N PHE A 116 -3.68 5.22 22.44
CA PHE A 116 -2.31 5.68 22.17
C PHE A 116 -1.31 4.56 21.80
N PHE A 117 -1.43 3.38 22.42
CA PHE A 117 -0.55 2.26 22.13
C PHE A 117 -0.82 1.63 20.75
N VAL A 118 -2.06 1.70 20.24
CA VAL A 118 -2.44 1.28 18.89
C VAL A 118 -1.83 2.24 17.87
N THR A 119 -1.97 3.55 18.12
CA THR A 119 -1.38 4.60 17.27
C THR A 119 0.14 4.45 17.22
N TRP A 120 0.79 4.22 18.36
CA TRP A 120 2.24 4.01 18.44
C TRP A 120 2.69 2.75 17.67
N SER A 121 1.99 1.62 17.87
CA SER A 121 2.29 0.36 17.16
C SER A 121 2.10 0.50 15.65
N ASN A 122 1.01 1.16 15.22
CA ASN A 122 0.76 1.45 13.80
C ASN A 122 1.85 2.37 13.24
N GLY A 123 2.26 3.41 13.99
CA GLY A 123 3.34 4.30 13.57
C GLY A 123 4.67 3.58 13.34
N ILE A 124 5.00 2.58 14.18
CA ILE A 124 6.18 1.73 13.95
C ILE A 124 5.98 0.86 12.70
N ARG A 125 4.84 0.18 12.57
CA ARG A 125 4.52 -0.65 11.40
C ARG A 125 4.67 0.15 10.10
N ASP A 126 4.11 1.36 10.07
CA ASP A 126 4.00 2.23 8.89
C ASP A 126 5.26 3.09 8.64
N SER A 127 6.34 2.85 9.44
CA SER A 127 7.64 3.50 9.22
C SER A 127 8.39 2.94 8.02
N PHE A 128 8.10 1.70 7.60
CA PHE A 128 8.74 1.04 6.46
C PHE A 128 7.74 0.24 5.65
N ALA A 129 8.04 0.04 4.36
CA ALA A 129 7.32 -0.88 3.49
C ALA A 129 7.51 -2.35 3.93
N CYS A 130 6.56 -3.23 3.57
CA CYS A 130 6.59 -4.65 3.92
C CYS A 130 7.90 -5.34 3.54
N ASP A 131 8.42 -5.06 2.34
CA ASP A 131 9.67 -5.62 1.84
C ASP A 131 10.88 -5.18 2.68
N THR A 132 10.88 -3.94 3.17
CA THR A 132 11.94 -3.41 4.04
C THR A 132 11.96 -4.14 5.38
N TRP A 133 10.78 -4.38 5.98
CA TRP A 133 10.69 -5.21 7.19
C TRP A 133 11.21 -6.62 6.95
N GLY A 134 10.90 -7.24 5.79
CA GLY A 134 11.42 -8.55 5.39
C GLY A 134 12.93 -8.56 5.24
N MET A 135 13.51 -7.55 4.58
CA MET A 135 14.96 -7.42 4.44
C MET A 135 15.66 -7.24 5.80
N LEU A 136 15.12 -6.39 6.68
CA LEU A 136 15.65 -6.20 8.02
C LEU A 136 15.61 -7.50 8.84
N ALA A 137 14.54 -8.30 8.72
CA ALA A 137 14.47 -9.61 9.37
C ALA A 137 15.59 -10.54 8.91
N ILE A 138 15.89 -10.60 7.61
CA ILE A 138 17.01 -11.39 7.05
C ILE A 138 18.34 -10.89 7.59
N VAL A 139 18.57 -9.57 7.62
CA VAL A 139 19.83 -8.99 8.14
C VAL A 139 20.01 -9.35 9.62
N PHE A 140 18.99 -9.19 10.45
CA PHE A 140 19.09 -9.55 11.87
C PHE A 140 19.25 -11.05 12.08
N PHE A 141 18.65 -11.89 11.24
CA PHE A 141 18.87 -13.33 11.29
C PHE A 141 20.32 -13.72 10.95
N LEU A 142 20.93 -13.09 9.95
CA LEU A 142 22.35 -13.30 9.64
C LEU A 142 23.27 -12.83 10.78
N LEU A 143 22.96 -11.69 11.40
CA LEU A 143 23.68 -11.20 12.58
C LEU A 143 23.55 -12.16 13.78
N PHE A 144 22.38 -12.77 13.96
CA PHE A 144 22.16 -13.82 14.95
C PHE A 144 23.10 -15.02 14.71
N ILE A 145 23.21 -15.50 13.46
CA ILE A 145 24.12 -16.62 13.11
C ILE A 145 25.58 -16.25 13.43
N VAL A 146 26.02 -15.04 13.07
CA VAL A 146 27.38 -14.54 13.39
C VAL A 146 27.60 -14.45 14.89
N GLY A 147 26.59 -13.96 15.64
CA GLY A 147 26.63 -13.92 17.11
C GLY A 147 26.77 -15.31 17.74
N CYS A 148 26.00 -16.28 17.26
CA CYS A 148 26.15 -17.69 17.69
C CYS A 148 27.54 -18.26 17.35
N GLY A 149 28.02 -18.00 16.12
CA GLY A 149 29.36 -18.41 15.72
C GLY A 149 30.44 -17.84 16.63
N THR A 150 30.38 -16.54 16.95
CA THR A 150 31.34 -15.91 17.89
C THR A 150 31.23 -16.51 19.30
N TYR A 151 30.03 -16.85 19.76
CA TYR A 151 29.83 -17.50 21.06
C TYR A 151 30.47 -18.90 21.12
N PHE A 152 30.25 -19.73 20.10
CA PHE A 152 30.72 -21.13 20.10
C PHE A 152 32.23 -21.28 19.76
N PHE A 153 32.73 -20.47 18.80
CA PHE A 153 34.10 -20.65 18.30
C PHE A 153 35.15 -19.76 18.96
N THR A 154 34.75 -18.83 19.85
CA THR A 154 35.74 -17.95 20.51
C THR A 154 36.06 -18.42 21.91
N HIS A 155 37.36 -18.52 22.20
CA HIS A 155 37.87 -18.93 23.54
C HIS A 155 37.95 -17.76 24.54
N ARG A 156 37.99 -16.49 24.08
CA ARG A 156 38.10 -15.31 24.96
C ARG A 156 36.75 -14.99 25.58
N THR A 157 36.67 -14.97 26.93
CA THR A 157 35.42 -14.72 27.68
C THR A 157 34.69 -13.44 27.28
N ALA A 158 35.43 -12.35 27.04
CA ALA A 158 34.83 -11.07 26.64
C ALA A 158 34.10 -11.15 25.28
N ARG A 159 34.74 -11.76 24.27
CA ARG A 159 34.18 -11.97 22.94
C ARG A 159 32.98 -12.93 22.95
N ARG A 160 33.07 -13.97 23.79
CA ARG A 160 31.98 -14.94 23.99
C ARG A 160 30.76 -14.27 24.59
N LYS A 161 30.92 -13.40 25.61
CA LYS A 161 29.79 -12.59 26.15
C LYS A 161 29.21 -11.67 25.08
N LEU A 162 30.04 -10.97 24.29
CA LEU A 162 29.59 -10.13 23.20
C LEU A 162 28.78 -10.94 22.18
N GLY A 163 29.26 -12.11 21.77
CA GLY A 163 28.54 -13.00 20.85
C GLY A 163 27.18 -13.42 21.38
N PHE A 164 27.06 -13.73 22.68
CA PHE A 164 25.80 -14.10 23.32
C PHE A 164 24.77 -12.94 23.31
N TYR A 165 25.19 -11.75 23.79
CA TYR A 165 24.25 -10.61 23.84
C TYR A 165 23.88 -10.09 22.45
N SER A 166 24.83 -10.10 21.49
CA SER A 166 24.51 -9.71 20.11
C SER A 166 23.56 -10.71 19.46
N ALA A 167 23.72 -12.01 19.68
CA ALA A 167 22.80 -13.02 19.19
C ALA A 167 21.40 -12.85 19.80
N LEU A 168 21.32 -12.66 21.13
CA LEU A 168 20.05 -12.46 21.82
C LEU A 168 19.31 -11.21 21.29
N LEU A 169 20.02 -10.09 21.17
CA LEU A 169 19.43 -8.85 20.63
C LEU A 169 18.97 -9.04 19.18
N SER A 170 19.81 -9.65 18.34
CA SER A 170 19.49 -9.84 16.92
C SER A 170 18.29 -10.75 16.71
N ILE A 171 18.13 -11.83 17.50
CA ILE A 171 16.95 -12.69 17.35
C ILE A 171 15.67 -11.99 17.79
N VAL A 172 15.72 -11.15 18.83
CA VAL A 172 14.56 -10.35 19.28
C VAL A 172 14.16 -9.35 18.19
N LEU A 173 15.13 -8.62 17.61
CA LEU A 173 14.86 -7.69 16.52
C LEU A 173 14.33 -8.39 15.27
N CYS A 174 14.87 -9.58 14.95
CA CYS A 174 14.37 -10.39 13.84
C CYS A 174 12.88 -10.76 14.02
N LEU A 175 12.50 -11.22 15.22
CA LEU A 175 11.10 -11.56 15.52
C LEU A 175 10.16 -10.34 15.44
N ILE A 176 10.62 -9.19 15.89
CA ILE A 176 9.87 -7.91 15.76
C ILE A 176 9.66 -7.56 14.29
N CYS A 177 10.71 -7.64 13.46
CA CYS A 177 10.61 -7.37 12.04
C CYS A 177 9.66 -8.35 11.33
N ILE A 178 9.70 -9.64 11.65
CA ILE A 178 8.77 -10.65 11.11
C ILE A 178 7.33 -10.32 11.51
N HIS A 179 7.10 -9.92 12.76
CA HIS A 179 5.76 -9.54 13.24
C HIS A 179 5.19 -8.35 12.43
N TYR A 180 5.96 -7.27 12.26
CA TYR A 180 5.49 -6.11 11.51
C TYR A 180 5.36 -6.38 10.00
N ALA A 181 6.25 -7.18 9.41
CA ALA A 181 6.11 -7.62 8.03
C ALA A 181 4.81 -8.42 7.83
N GLY A 182 4.49 -9.34 8.76
CA GLY A 182 3.24 -10.11 8.73
C GLY A 182 2.01 -9.22 8.86
N ALA A 183 1.99 -8.33 9.84
CA ALA A 183 0.87 -7.41 10.07
C ALA A 183 0.60 -6.50 8.86
N GLN A 184 1.67 -6.01 8.21
CA GLN A 184 1.53 -5.17 7.02
C GLN A 184 1.09 -5.96 5.79
N ARG A 185 1.61 -7.19 5.61
CA ARG A 185 1.14 -8.10 4.57
C ARG A 185 -0.35 -8.40 4.71
N ASP A 186 -0.81 -8.69 5.92
CA ASP A 186 -2.23 -8.97 6.17
C ASP A 186 -3.09 -7.75 5.84
N HIS A 187 -2.64 -6.54 6.16
CA HIS A 187 -3.32 -5.30 5.79
C HIS A 187 -3.43 -5.13 4.25
N ILE A 188 -2.37 -5.47 3.50
CA ILE A 188 -2.37 -5.44 2.02
C ILE A 188 -3.33 -6.48 1.43
N LEU A 189 -3.46 -7.65 2.07
CA LEU A 189 -4.27 -8.75 1.54
C LEU A 189 -5.77 -8.62 1.86
N GLN A 190 -6.12 -8.06 3.01
CA GLN A 190 -7.51 -7.97 3.47
C GLN A 190 -8.35 -7.00 2.62
N ARG A 191 -7.74 -5.89 2.14
CA ARG A 191 -8.40 -4.89 1.29
C ARG A 191 -9.80 -4.48 1.78
N ASP A 192 -9.91 -4.23 3.09
CA ASP A 192 -11.18 -3.93 3.75
C ASP A 192 -11.66 -2.48 3.50
N TYR A 193 -10.87 -1.65 2.82
CA TYR A 193 -11.19 -0.25 2.61
C TYR A 193 -11.52 0.04 1.15
N ALA A 194 -12.46 0.97 0.97
CA ALA A 194 -12.89 1.46 -0.33
C ALA A 194 -13.09 2.98 -0.31
N ILE A 195 -13.06 3.58 -1.49
CA ILE A 195 -13.42 4.99 -1.68
C ILE A 195 -14.79 5.06 -2.36
N VAL A 196 -15.65 5.95 -1.88
CA VAL A 196 -16.94 6.25 -2.50
C VAL A 196 -16.70 7.02 -3.81
N MET A 197 -17.21 6.51 -4.92
CA MET A 197 -17.04 7.07 -6.26
C MET A 197 -18.31 7.80 -6.76
N THR A 198 -19.45 7.52 -6.15
CA THR A 198 -20.72 8.12 -6.51
C THR A 198 -20.86 9.52 -5.89
N PRO A 199 -21.25 10.56 -6.63
CA PRO A 199 -21.32 11.93 -6.13
C PRO A 199 -22.14 12.08 -4.85
N SER A 200 -23.22 11.30 -4.70
CA SER A 200 -24.03 11.24 -3.48
C SER A 200 -24.73 9.89 -3.41
N VAL A 201 -24.68 9.24 -2.26
CA VAL A 201 -25.31 7.95 -2.02
C VAL A 201 -25.98 7.90 -0.65
N ILE A 202 -27.18 7.34 -0.62
CA ILE A 202 -27.96 7.14 0.60
C ILE A 202 -27.54 5.82 1.24
N VAL A 203 -27.08 5.89 2.47
CA VAL A 203 -26.78 4.71 3.29
C VAL A 203 -28.04 4.28 4.05
N ARG A 204 -28.32 2.98 4.05
CA ARG A 204 -29.56 2.39 4.54
C ARG A 204 -29.31 1.41 5.68
N SER A 205 -30.36 1.10 6.44
CA SER A 205 -30.32 0.15 7.54
C SER A 205 -30.28 -1.32 7.11
N SER A 206 -30.61 -1.63 5.84
CA SER A 206 -30.65 -2.97 5.29
C SER A 206 -30.23 -2.98 3.81
N PRO A 207 -29.76 -4.13 3.27
CA PRO A 207 -29.30 -4.25 1.88
C PRO A 207 -30.50 -4.34 0.90
N ALA A 208 -31.34 -3.32 0.89
CA ALA A 208 -32.52 -3.20 0.02
C ALA A 208 -32.91 -1.72 -0.18
N GLU A 209 -33.50 -1.39 -1.32
CA GLU A 209 -34.00 -0.04 -1.60
C GLU A 209 -35.10 0.41 -0.64
N SER A 210 -35.85 -0.56 -0.07
CA SER A 210 -36.89 -0.32 0.94
C SER A 210 -36.34 -0.06 2.36
N GLY A 211 -35.03 -0.21 2.56
CA GLY A 211 -34.39 0.01 3.85
C GLY A 211 -34.53 1.46 4.31
N THR A 212 -34.64 1.69 5.61
CA THR A 212 -34.70 3.03 6.19
C THR A 212 -33.42 3.78 5.89
N GLN A 213 -33.54 5.01 5.39
CA GLN A 213 -32.38 5.91 5.20
C GLN A 213 -31.79 6.27 6.56
N LEU A 214 -30.48 6.09 6.70
CA LEU A 214 -29.72 6.45 7.90
C LEU A 214 -29.04 7.81 7.73
N PHE A 215 -28.19 7.93 6.71
CA PHE A 215 -27.44 9.14 6.37
C PHE A 215 -27.09 9.13 4.87
N THR A 216 -26.55 10.25 4.40
CA THR A 216 -26.07 10.40 3.02
C THR A 216 -24.56 10.66 3.08
N ILE A 217 -23.82 10.04 2.16
CA ILE A 217 -22.37 10.25 2.00
C ILE A 217 -22.06 10.66 0.57
N HIS A 218 -20.89 11.26 0.37
CA HIS A 218 -20.48 11.80 -0.91
C HIS A 218 -19.18 11.17 -1.40
N GLU A 219 -18.84 11.41 -2.65
CA GLU A 219 -17.64 10.92 -3.30
C GLU A 219 -16.35 11.36 -2.58
N GLY A 220 -15.32 10.51 -2.63
CA GLY A 220 -14.03 10.74 -2.00
C GLY A 220 -13.94 10.29 -0.54
N LEU A 221 -15.06 9.89 0.08
CA LEU A 221 -15.05 9.39 1.44
C LEU A 221 -14.43 7.98 1.49
N LYS A 222 -13.48 7.76 2.41
CA LYS A 222 -12.91 6.44 2.71
C LYS A 222 -13.81 5.72 3.70
N VAL A 223 -14.21 4.51 3.35
CA VAL A 223 -15.08 3.65 4.18
C VAL A 223 -14.43 2.27 4.36
N ARG A 224 -14.75 1.60 5.46
CA ARG A 224 -14.39 0.21 5.66
C ARG A 224 -15.55 -0.69 5.20
N VAL A 225 -15.27 -1.67 4.34
CA VAL A 225 -16.25 -2.66 3.89
C VAL A 225 -16.22 -3.84 4.86
N ARG A 226 -17.31 -4.08 5.58
CA ARG A 226 -17.45 -5.18 6.55
C ARG A 226 -17.95 -6.46 5.89
N SER A 227 -18.93 -6.33 5.00
CA SER A 227 -19.54 -7.45 4.30
C SER A 227 -20.17 -7.02 2.98
N THR A 228 -20.40 -7.97 2.08
CA THR A 228 -21.08 -7.72 0.80
C THR A 228 -22.17 -8.76 0.61
N LEU A 229 -23.38 -8.31 0.26
CA LEU A 229 -24.55 -9.16 0.06
C LEU A 229 -25.40 -8.67 -1.12
N SER A 230 -25.58 -9.50 -2.14
CA SER A 230 -26.50 -9.25 -3.26
C SER A 230 -26.35 -7.86 -3.92
N GLY A 231 -25.11 -7.40 -4.15
CA GLY A 231 -24.83 -6.11 -4.77
C GLY A 231 -24.87 -4.92 -3.80
N TRP A 232 -25.00 -5.17 -2.50
CA TRP A 232 -24.91 -4.17 -1.43
C TRP A 232 -23.66 -4.44 -0.57
N SER A 233 -23.03 -3.37 -0.14
CA SER A 233 -21.88 -3.41 0.79
C SER A 233 -22.28 -2.78 2.12
N GLU A 234 -22.03 -3.51 3.21
CA GLU A 234 -22.07 -2.96 4.56
C GLU A 234 -20.80 -2.16 4.80
N ILE A 235 -20.97 -0.88 5.01
CA ILE A 235 -19.85 0.03 5.24
C ILE A 235 -19.82 0.52 6.68
N GLU A 236 -18.61 0.81 7.15
CA GLU A 236 -18.34 1.47 8.42
C GLU A 236 -17.56 2.75 8.16
N LEU A 237 -18.05 3.86 8.67
CA LEU A 237 -17.39 5.15 8.62
C LEU A 237 -16.32 5.27 9.72
N THR A 238 -15.44 6.26 9.61
CA THR A 238 -14.38 6.51 10.59
C THR A 238 -14.89 6.95 11.97
N ASP A 239 -16.14 7.44 12.06
CA ASP A 239 -16.83 7.76 13.31
C ASP A 239 -17.60 6.57 13.92
N GLY A 240 -17.53 5.38 13.29
CA GLY A 240 -18.17 4.14 13.74
C GLY A 240 -19.61 3.95 13.28
N GLN A 241 -20.19 4.85 12.49
CA GLN A 241 -21.52 4.65 11.91
C GLN A 241 -21.47 3.53 10.87
N VAL A 242 -22.49 2.67 10.86
CA VAL A 242 -22.59 1.49 9.98
C VAL A 242 -23.87 1.53 9.18
N GLY A 243 -23.82 1.08 7.93
CA GLY A 243 -25.00 0.92 7.09
C GLY A 243 -24.70 0.33 5.73
N TRP A 244 -25.70 0.19 4.91
CA TRP A 244 -25.66 -0.47 3.62
C TRP A 244 -25.75 0.50 2.46
N MET A 245 -24.90 0.33 1.45
CA MET A 245 -24.96 1.08 0.18
C MET A 245 -24.76 0.15 -1.01
N PRO A 246 -25.17 0.54 -2.25
CA PRO A 246 -24.87 -0.23 -3.45
C PRO A 246 -23.35 -0.39 -3.66
N SER A 247 -22.89 -1.62 -3.95
CA SER A 247 -21.46 -1.91 -4.12
C SER A 247 -20.84 -1.25 -5.34
N GLU A 248 -21.62 -0.98 -6.38
CA GLU A 248 -21.15 -0.32 -7.62
C GLU A 248 -20.64 1.11 -7.40
N GLY A 249 -21.04 1.73 -6.29
CA GLY A 249 -20.58 3.08 -5.90
C GLY A 249 -19.23 3.07 -5.15
N LEU A 250 -18.60 1.92 -4.97
CA LEU A 250 -17.34 1.75 -4.23
C LEU A 250 -16.21 1.27 -5.13
N GLU A 251 -15.02 1.80 -4.93
CA GLU A 251 -13.79 1.26 -5.52
C GLU A 251 -12.81 0.87 -4.41
N VAL A 252 -12.40 -0.40 -4.41
CA VAL A 252 -11.52 -0.97 -3.37
C VAL A 252 -10.09 -0.44 -3.52
N ILE A 253 -9.46 -0.16 -2.38
CA ILE A 253 -8.08 0.33 -2.28
C ILE A 253 -7.08 -0.77 -2.60
#